data_eaea31de277001cec10868ece3a6cdcd
#
_entry.id   eaea31de277001cec10868ece3a6cdcd
#
_cell.length_a   1.000
_cell.length_b   1.000
_cell.length_c   1.000
_cell.angle_alpha   90.00
_cell.angle_beta   90.00
_cell.angle_gamma   90.00
#
_symmetry.space_group_name_H-M   'P 1'
#
loop_
_entity.id
_entity.type
_entity.pdbx_description
1 polymer ?
#
loop_
_entity_poly.entity_id
_entity_poly.type
_entity_poly.pdbx_seq_one_letter_code
_entity_poly.pdbx_strand_id
1 'polypeptide(L)'
;PEPKNANPFGDVAATSPFVKAIAWAAENKLTNGVTETTFAPAQAISRQQFLTILYRYAQSMGYDVSVGEDTNILSFEDVGEVGEYAIPAMQWAVGSGVLTAEKTLTPRAAAPRYNVAEFLANFCMKVIPTAEMMPKAA
;
A
#
# COMPACT_ATOMS: atom_id res chain seq x y z
N PRO A 1 -3.01 4.47 -15.69
CA PRO A 1 -4.42 4.65 -16.01
C PRO A 1 -4.85 6.11 -15.86
N GLU A 2 -5.82 6.53 -16.63
CA GLU A 2 -6.35 7.88 -16.53
C GLU A 2 -7.47 7.92 -15.48
N PRO A 3 -7.49 8.91 -14.58
CA PRO A 3 -8.58 9.07 -13.64
C PRO A 3 -9.85 9.58 -14.35
N LYS A 4 -11.00 9.20 -13.83
CA LYS A 4 -12.29 9.65 -14.35
C LYS A 4 -12.74 10.94 -13.65
N ASN A 5 -12.34 11.13 -12.40
CA ASN A 5 -12.73 12.26 -11.59
C ASN A 5 -11.57 13.22 -11.39
N ALA A 6 -11.88 14.47 -11.06
CA ALA A 6 -10.88 15.46 -10.72
C ALA A 6 -10.15 15.10 -9.42
N ASN A 7 -8.92 15.60 -9.27
CA ASN A 7 -8.16 15.47 -8.05
C ASN A 7 -8.90 16.13 -6.87
N PRO A 8 -9.20 15.36 -5.77
CA PRO A 8 -9.91 15.92 -4.62
C PRO A 8 -9.02 16.73 -3.68
N PHE A 9 -7.68 16.70 -3.85
CA PHE A 9 -6.76 17.27 -2.88
C PHE A 9 -6.27 18.67 -3.30
N GLY A 10 -6.54 19.67 -2.45
CA GLY A 10 -6.17 21.05 -2.72
C GLY A 10 -4.67 21.32 -2.70
N ASP A 11 -3.89 20.48 -2.01
CA ASP A 11 -2.43 20.63 -1.89
C ASP A 11 -1.66 19.91 -3.01
N VAL A 12 -2.35 19.30 -3.96
CA VAL A 12 -1.73 18.71 -5.16
C VAL A 12 -2.01 19.61 -6.35
N ALA A 13 -0.97 20.29 -6.84
CA ALA A 13 -1.12 21.22 -7.95
C ALA A 13 -1.56 20.51 -9.23
N ALA A 14 -2.41 21.17 -10.02
CA ALA A 14 -2.86 20.63 -11.32
C ALA A 14 -1.69 20.40 -12.28
N THR A 15 -0.58 21.13 -12.09
CA THR A 15 0.65 20.98 -12.88
C THR A 15 1.61 19.93 -12.34
N SER A 16 1.30 19.31 -11.19
CA SER A 16 2.15 18.25 -10.62
C SER A 16 2.23 17.07 -11.58
N PRO A 17 3.42 16.49 -11.82
CA PRO A 17 3.54 15.29 -12.64
C PRO A 17 2.82 14.08 -12.03
N PHE A 18 2.45 14.14 -10.75
CA PHE A 18 1.80 13.05 -10.03
C PHE A 18 0.29 13.23 -9.87
N VAL A 19 -0.28 14.36 -10.34
CA VAL A 19 -1.70 14.67 -10.08
C VAL A 19 -2.65 13.61 -10.61
N LYS A 20 -2.39 13.07 -11.79
CA LYS A 20 -3.23 12.02 -12.38
C LYS A 20 -3.16 10.71 -11.60
N ALA A 21 -1.95 10.33 -11.18
CA ALA A 21 -1.75 9.12 -10.38
C ALA A 21 -2.44 9.23 -9.02
N ILE A 22 -2.32 10.39 -8.37
CA ILE A 22 -2.95 10.66 -7.07
C ILE A 22 -4.47 10.66 -7.22
N ALA A 23 -5.02 11.32 -8.23
CA ALA A 23 -6.46 11.33 -8.50
C ALA A 23 -6.99 9.93 -8.77
N TRP A 24 -6.27 9.15 -9.57
CA TRP A 24 -6.65 7.77 -9.86
C TRP A 24 -6.64 6.90 -8.59
N ALA A 25 -5.61 7.04 -7.76
CA ALA A 25 -5.50 6.29 -6.52
C ALA A 25 -6.64 6.65 -5.55
N ALA A 26 -6.99 7.92 -5.44
CA ALA A 26 -8.11 8.36 -4.62
C ALA A 26 -9.45 7.82 -5.15
N GLU A 27 -9.66 7.90 -6.46
CA GLU A 27 -10.87 7.40 -7.12
C GLU A 27 -11.07 5.90 -6.89
N ASN A 28 -9.98 5.13 -6.89
CA ASN A 28 -10.01 3.69 -6.65
C ASN A 28 -9.86 3.32 -5.18
N LYS A 29 -9.94 4.29 -4.27
CA LYS A 29 -9.91 4.10 -2.82
C LYS A 29 -8.61 3.47 -2.30
N LEU A 30 -7.52 3.63 -3.03
CA LEU A 30 -6.20 3.17 -2.59
C LEU A 30 -5.61 4.12 -1.55
N THR A 31 -5.96 5.38 -1.63
CA THR A 31 -5.58 6.39 -0.65
C THR A 31 -6.77 7.31 -0.35
N ASN A 32 -6.84 7.81 0.87
CA ASN A 32 -7.82 8.81 1.29
C ASN A 32 -7.15 10.17 1.58
N GLY A 33 -5.83 10.26 1.36
CA GLY A 33 -5.07 11.43 1.79
C GLY A 33 -4.88 11.46 3.30
N VAL A 34 -4.33 12.56 3.84
CA VAL A 34 -4.25 12.78 5.29
C VAL A 34 -5.56 13.36 5.83
N THR A 35 -6.31 14.09 4.98
CA THR A 35 -7.68 14.53 5.19
C THR A 35 -8.43 14.39 3.87
N GLU A 36 -9.73 14.70 3.85
CA GLU A 36 -10.55 14.65 2.63
C GLU A 36 -10.01 15.56 1.52
N THR A 37 -9.36 16.66 1.88
CA THR A 37 -8.89 17.68 0.94
C THR A 37 -7.38 17.85 0.91
N THR A 38 -6.63 17.09 1.71
CA THR A 38 -5.17 17.20 1.83
C THR A 38 -4.52 15.85 1.59
N PHE A 39 -3.61 15.76 0.63
CA PHE A 39 -2.86 14.55 0.32
C PHE A 39 -1.49 14.49 1.00
N ALA A 40 -0.85 15.65 1.20
CA ALA A 40 0.52 15.80 1.72
C ALA A 40 1.57 15.10 0.85
N PRO A 41 1.71 15.45 -0.44
CA PRO A 41 2.59 14.74 -1.39
C PRO A 41 4.08 14.83 -1.05
N ALA A 42 4.49 15.86 -0.30
CA ALA A 42 5.88 16.04 0.12
C ALA A 42 6.21 15.34 1.44
N GLN A 43 5.21 14.82 2.14
CA GLN A 43 5.42 14.11 3.40
C GLN A 43 5.94 12.69 3.12
N ALA A 44 6.94 12.25 3.91
CA ALA A 44 7.43 10.89 3.81
C ALA A 44 6.32 9.89 4.20
N ILE A 45 6.14 8.86 3.37
CA ILE A 45 5.17 7.80 3.66
C ILE A 45 5.75 6.84 4.69
N SER A 46 4.93 6.41 5.65
CA SER A 46 5.33 5.37 6.61
C SER A 46 5.16 3.98 6.00
N ARG A 47 5.83 3.00 6.63
CA ARG A 47 5.75 1.60 6.19
C ARG A 47 4.31 1.11 6.23
N GLN A 48 3.57 1.36 7.32
CA GLN A 48 2.17 0.94 7.42
C GLN A 48 1.27 1.65 6.41
N GLN A 49 1.52 2.92 6.10
CA GLN A 49 0.75 3.65 5.09
C GLN A 49 0.96 3.04 3.70
N PHE A 50 2.20 2.76 3.33
CA PHE A 50 2.51 2.16 2.04
C PHE A 50 1.91 0.76 1.91
N LEU A 51 2.07 -0.07 2.93
CA LEU A 51 1.52 -1.43 2.93
C LEU A 51 -0.01 -1.42 2.90
N THR A 52 -0.64 -0.43 3.51
CA THR A 52 -2.11 -0.27 3.43
C THR A 52 -2.56 0.05 2.00
N ILE A 53 -1.85 0.92 1.31
CA ILE A 53 -2.14 1.24 -0.09
C ILE A 53 -1.97 -0.02 -0.95
N LEU A 54 -0.91 -0.76 -0.75
CA LEU A 54 -0.63 -1.97 -1.51
C LEU A 54 -1.68 -3.06 -1.25
N TYR A 55 -2.12 -3.20 -0.01
CA TYR A 55 -3.21 -4.11 0.37
C TYR A 55 -4.52 -3.75 -0.33
N ARG A 56 -4.88 -2.46 -0.33
CA ARG A 56 -6.07 -1.98 -1.01
C ARG A 56 -5.99 -2.20 -2.53
N TYR A 57 -4.82 -2.01 -3.09
CA TYR A 57 -4.59 -2.31 -4.50
C TYR A 57 -4.81 -3.79 -4.79
N ALA A 58 -4.26 -4.68 -3.97
CA ALA A 58 -4.45 -6.12 -4.12
C ALA A 58 -5.94 -6.49 -4.08
N GLN A 59 -6.69 -5.90 -3.15
CA GLN A 59 -8.14 -6.11 -3.07
C GLN A 59 -8.85 -5.62 -4.32
N SER A 60 -8.48 -4.44 -4.83
CA SER A 60 -9.12 -3.86 -6.02
C SER A 60 -8.86 -4.68 -7.28
N MET A 61 -7.75 -5.39 -7.33
CA MET A 61 -7.40 -6.27 -8.46
C MET A 61 -7.98 -7.69 -8.30
N GLY A 62 -8.63 -7.96 -7.18
CA GLY A 62 -9.18 -9.29 -6.92
C GLY A 62 -8.15 -10.34 -6.52
N TYR A 63 -6.96 -9.93 -6.12
CA TYR A 63 -5.94 -10.87 -5.64
C TYR A 63 -6.33 -11.41 -4.27
N ASP A 64 -5.91 -12.64 -3.98
CA ASP A 64 -6.21 -13.27 -2.70
C ASP A 64 -5.44 -12.60 -1.57
N VAL A 65 -6.16 -12.02 -0.63
CA VAL A 65 -5.59 -11.39 0.57
C VAL A 65 -6.03 -12.10 1.86
N SER A 66 -6.65 -13.27 1.73
CA SER A 66 -7.23 -14.01 2.86
C SER A 66 -6.19 -14.49 3.87
N VAL A 67 -4.93 -14.63 3.46
CA VAL A 67 -3.85 -15.06 4.37
C VAL A 67 -3.71 -14.14 5.59
N GLY A 68 -4.08 -12.88 5.46
CA GLY A 68 -4.05 -11.92 6.57
C GLY A 68 -4.99 -12.31 7.70
N GLU A 69 -6.13 -12.91 7.38
CA GLU A 69 -7.13 -13.33 8.37
C GLU A 69 -6.59 -14.40 9.31
N ASP A 70 -5.68 -15.23 8.81
CA ASP A 70 -5.07 -16.33 9.57
C ASP A 70 -3.71 -15.95 10.16
N THR A 71 -3.25 -14.73 9.95
CA THR A 71 -1.93 -14.28 10.39
C THR A 71 -2.02 -13.51 11.70
N ASN A 72 -1.29 -13.99 12.72
CA ASN A 72 -1.21 -13.35 14.02
C ASN A 72 0.04 -12.47 14.11
N ILE A 73 -0.15 -11.15 14.31
CA ILE A 73 0.95 -10.21 14.49
C ILE A 73 1.19 -9.79 15.94
N LEU A 74 0.47 -10.38 16.90
CA LEU A 74 0.58 -10.03 18.32
C LEU A 74 1.93 -10.35 18.94
N SER A 75 2.72 -11.22 18.32
CA SER A 75 4.05 -11.57 18.77
C SER A 75 5.12 -10.50 18.53
N PHE A 76 4.81 -9.51 17.68
CA PHE A 76 5.76 -8.44 17.40
C PHE A 76 5.78 -7.42 18.54
N GLU A 77 7.00 -6.99 18.90
CA GLU A 77 7.21 -6.12 20.06
C GLU A 77 6.49 -4.77 19.94
N ASP A 78 6.35 -4.27 18.71
CA ASP A 78 5.77 -2.97 18.41
C ASP A 78 4.37 -3.04 17.78
N VAL A 79 3.66 -4.14 17.98
CA VAL A 79 2.31 -4.31 17.41
C VAL A 79 1.35 -3.19 17.85
N GLY A 80 1.54 -2.65 19.04
CA GLY A 80 0.72 -1.55 19.57
C GLY A 80 0.89 -0.22 18.81
N GLU A 81 1.92 -0.10 17.99
CA GLU A 81 2.17 1.08 17.18
C GLU A 81 1.47 1.03 15.82
N VAL A 82 0.88 -0.12 15.47
CA VAL A 82 0.12 -0.27 14.22
C VAL A 82 -1.22 0.45 14.36
N GLY A 83 -1.50 1.38 13.45
CA GLY A 83 -2.80 2.07 13.41
C GLY A 83 -3.92 1.08 13.10
N GLU A 84 -5.10 1.27 13.69
CA GLU A 84 -6.25 0.38 13.46
C GLU A 84 -6.55 0.19 11.97
N TYR A 85 -6.42 1.27 11.19
CA TYR A 85 -6.66 1.23 9.75
C TYR A 85 -5.70 0.30 9.01
N ALA A 86 -4.51 0.09 9.57
CA ALA A 86 -3.43 -0.67 8.94
C ALA A 86 -3.33 -2.12 9.44
N ILE A 87 -4.09 -2.50 10.46
CA ILE A 87 -4.00 -3.85 11.03
C ILE A 87 -4.22 -4.94 9.98
N PRO A 88 -5.31 -4.91 9.18
CA PRO A 88 -5.50 -5.94 8.16
C PRO A 88 -4.38 -5.99 7.12
N ALA A 89 -3.87 -4.81 6.72
CA ALA A 89 -2.78 -4.70 5.76
C ALA A 89 -1.47 -5.28 6.31
N MET A 90 -1.17 -5.01 7.59
CA MET A 90 0.04 -5.53 8.23
C MET A 90 -0.04 -7.05 8.41
N GLN A 91 -1.20 -7.58 8.80
CA GLN A 91 -1.42 -9.02 8.86
C GLN A 91 -1.20 -9.68 7.51
N TRP A 92 -1.78 -9.10 6.47
CA TRP A 92 -1.61 -9.59 5.12
C TRP A 92 -0.15 -9.50 4.66
N ALA A 93 0.51 -8.38 4.92
CA ALA A 93 1.90 -8.16 4.49
C ALA A 93 2.85 -9.19 5.12
N VAL A 94 2.67 -9.49 6.40
CA VAL A 94 3.47 -10.51 7.09
C VAL A 94 3.12 -11.91 6.57
N GLY A 95 1.84 -12.24 6.49
CA GLY A 95 1.38 -13.56 6.09
C GLY A 95 1.72 -13.90 4.65
N SER A 96 1.66 -12.94 3.74
CA SER A 96 1.98 -13.14 2.32
C SER A 96 3.48 -13.09 2.02
N GLY A 97 4.29 -12.59 2.97
CA GLY A 97 5.73 -12.42 2.76
C GLY A 97 6.13 -11.14 2.04
N VAL A 98 5.19 -10.22 1.83
CA VAL A 98 5.49 -8.88 1.30
C VAL A 98 6.40 -8.12 2.27
N LEU A 99 6.10 -8.21 3.57
CA LEU A 99 6.93 -7.69 4.64
C LEU A 99 7.62 -8.87 5.34
N THR A 100 8.94 -8.86 5.34
CA THR A 100 9.74 -9.79 6.13
C THR A 100 10.13 -9.09 7.43
N ALA A 101 9.71 -9.65 8.56
CA ALA A 101 9.96 -9.06 9.87
C ALA A 101 10.30 -10.16 10.87
N GLU A 102 11.27 -9.92 11.73
CA GLU A 102 11.68 -10.90 12.75
C GLU A 102 11.06 -10.59 14.12
N LYS A 103 11.33 -9.40 14.65
CA LYS A 103 10.89 -9.01 15.99
C LYS A 103 9.98 -7.79 16.00
N THR A 104 10.22 -6.86 15.07
CA THR A 104 9.48 -5.61 15.01
C THR A 104 8.95 -5.36 13.61
N LEU A 105 7.80 -4.69 13.53
CA LEU A 105 7.17 -4.31 12.26
C LEU A 105 7.62 -2.92 11.79
N THR A 106 8.06 -2.06 12.72
CA THR A 106 8.40 -0.65 12.51
C THR A 106 7.35 0.08 11.64
N PRO A 107 6.05 0.05 12.04
CA PRO A 107 4.96 0.51 11.17
C PRO A 107 4.98 2.02 10.91
N ARG A 108 5.44 2.81 11.88
CA ARG A 108 5.48 4.27 11.78
C ARG A 108 6.75 4.81 11.15
N ALA A 109 7.77 3.97 10.98
CA ALA A 109 9.02 4.39 10.35
C ALA A 109 8.76 4.77 8.89
N ALA A 110 9.50 5.76 8.39
CA ALA A 110 9.44 6.12 6.98
C ALA A 110 9.84 4.91 6.11
N ALA A 111 9.20 4.77 4.95
CA ALA A 111 9.53 3.75 3.97
C ALA A 111 10.50 4.34 2.95
N PRO A 112 11.81 4.14 3.10
CA PRO A 112 12.76 4.61 2.11
C PRO A 112 12.63 3.83 0.80
N ARG A 113 13.23 4.34 -0.27
CA ARG A 113 13.13 3.75 -1.61
C ARG A 113 13.46 2.25 -1.64
N TYR A 114 14.47 1.81 -0.89
CA TYR A 114 14.84 0.40 -0.89
C TYR A 114 13.75 -0.48 -0.24
N ASN A 115 13.06 0.01 0.78
CA ASN A 115 11.92 -0.70 1.37
C ASN A 115 10.76 -0.79 0.38
N VAL A 116 10.45 0.31 -0.30
CA VAL A 116 9.39 0.33 -1.33
C VAL A 116 9.71 -0.67 -2.44
N ALA A 117 10.95 -0.67 -2.91
CA ALA A 117 11.40 -1.62 -3.94
C ALA A 117 11.30 -3.06 -3.46
N GLU A 118 11.68 -3.33 -2.21
CA GLU A 118 11.57 -4.67 -1.60
C GLU A 118 10.12 -5.12 -1.49
N PHE A 119 9.23 -4.25 -0.99
CA PHE A 119 7.81 -4.57 -0.86
C PHE A 119 7.18 -4.85 -2.23
N LEU A 120 7.50 -4.04 -3.23
CA LEU A 120 6.98 -4.23 -4.59
C LEU A 120 7.50 -5.51 -5.23
N ALA A 121 8.78 -5.81 -5.06
CA ALA A 121 9.37 -7.05 -5.57
C ALA A 121 8.71 -8.27 -4.93
N ASN A 122 8.56 -8.28 -3.61
CA ASN A 122 7.90 -9.37 -2.88
C ASN A 122 6.42 -9.47 -3.30
N PHE A 123 5.75 -8.35 -3.48
CA PHE A 123 4.37 -8.31 -3.94
C PHE A 123 4.22 -8.96 -5.33
N CYS A 124 5.09 -8.59 -6.26
CA CYS A 124 5.07 -9.17 -7.61
C CYS A 124 5.33 -10.68 -7.60
N MET A 125 6.25 -11.14 -6.75
CA MET A 125 6.64 -12.55 -6.71
C MET A 125 5.67 -13.43 -5.94
N LYS A 126 5.02 -12.90 -4.90
CA LYS A 126 4.26 -13.71 -3.92
C LYS A 126 2.76 -13.48 -3.93
N VAL A 127 2.29 -12.37 -4.46
CA VAL A 127 0.87 -11.99 -4.45
C VAL A 127 0.26 -11.96 -5.84
N ILE A 128 0.93 -11.32 -6.81
CA ILE A 128 0.40 -11.23 -8.17
C ILE A 128 0.44 -12.63 -8.82
N PRO A 129 -0.69 -13.11 -9.36
CA PRO A 129 -0.70 -14.41 -10.04
C PRO A 129 0.27 -14.43 -11.22
N THR A 130 1.01 -15.53 -11.36
CA THR A 130 2.02 -15.70 -12.40
C THR A 130 1.49 -15.40 -13.81
N ALA A 131 0.24 -15.76 -14.07
CA ALA A 131 -0.38 -15.51 -15.38
C ALA A 131 -0.48 -14.02 -15.73
N GLU A 132 -0.63 -13.14 -14.72
CA GLU A 132 -0.69 -11.69 -14.94
C GLU A 132 0.68 -11.06 -15.14
N MET A 133 1.74 -11.72 -14.66
CA MET A 133 3.11 -11.25 -14.81
C MET A 133 3.71 -11.62 -16.15
N MET A 134 3.13 -12.56 -16.87
CA MET A 134 3.61 -12.97 -18.19
C MET A 134 3.16 -11.97 -19.25
N PRO A 135 4.02 -11.67 -20.26
CA PRO A 135 3.61 -10.84 -21.38
C PRO A 135 2.39 -11.46 -22.05
N LYS A 136 1.37 -10.64 -22.30
CA LYS A 136 0.21 -11.10 -23.08
C LYS A 136 0.66 -11.32 -24.52
N ALA A 137 0.23 -12.43 -25.11
CA ALA A 137 0.43 -12.66 -26.53
C ALA A 137 -0.26 -11.54 -27.33
N ALA A 138 0.44 -11.03 -28.29
CA ALA A 138 -0.08 -9.97 -29.14
C ALA A 138 -1.26 -10.48 -30.00
#